data_f912013030792b4d5e9910cfd26f8a96
#
_entry.id   f912013030792b4d5e9910cfd26f8a96
#
_cell.length_a   1.000
_cell.length_b   1.000
_cell.length_c   1.000
_cell.angle_alpha   90.00
_cell.angle_beta   90.00
_cell.angle_gamma   90.00
#
_symmetry.space_group_name_H-M   'P 1'
#
loop_
_entity.id
_entity.type
_entity.pdbx_description
1 polymer ?
#
loop_
_entity_poly.entity_id
_entity_poly.type
_entity_poly.pdbx_seq_one_letter_code
_entity_poly.pdbx_strand_id
1 'polypeptide(L)'
;MKIACSSATFARQIQSGALTQLDWLDLCANELEVDGVVFDAAHFPRRDAEYLAQLKKVATDLGLTVAAFVSHDPFGTEGEADLDAALALGAPLAIVRAPAESEDPEAWGAFTDALKRRAGDGKRLGVTLALRNASGTLCPAPADLRRAAKDVDSAWLRFAFDVGAASDDEARVLTKSVIAVQSIGDVRAFATRDDRIAPVAIERLRRFRGFVVLEGSADAAEPAAYHDAIARFAALRSRALASDVAAV
;
A
#
# COMPACT_ATOMS: atom_id res chain seq x y z
N MET A 1 -0.78 10.65 -10.96
CA MET A 1 -0.54 10.01 -9.65
C MET A 1 -1.71 10.34 -8.77
N LYS A 2 -2.32 9.35 -8.18
CA LYS A 2 -3.44 9.47 -7.26
C LYS A 2 -2.96 9.20 -5.83
N ILE A 3 -3.60 9.79 -4.84
CA ILE A 3 -3.28 9.57 -3.42
C ILE A 3 -4.31 8.61 -2.84
N ALA A 4 -3.84 7.64 -2.05
CA ALA A 4 -4.70 6.75 -1.30
C ALA A 4 -4.35 6.77 0.20
N CYS A 5 -5.37 6.63 1.03
CA CYS A 5 -5.25 6.46 2.47
C CYS A 5 -5.31 4.97 2.82
N SER A 6 -4.43 4.51 3.72
CA SER A 6 -4.47 3.15 4.27
C SER A 6 -5.24 3.13 5.58
N SER A 7 -6.10 2.13 5.78
CA SER A 7 -6.76 1.91 7.08
C SER A 7 -5.75 1.64 8.20
N ALA A 8 -4.53 1.18 7.85
CA ALA A 8 -3.43 1.01 8.81
C ALA A 8 -3.05 2.32 9.52
N THR A 9 -3.21 3.48 8.85
CA THR A 9 -2.97 4.80 9.45
C THR A 9 -3.92 5.10 10.61
N PHE A 10 -5.15 4.57 10.57
CA PHE A 10 -6.20 4.73 11.57
C PHE A 10 -6.48 3.45 12.36
N ALA A 11 -5.54 2.51 12.36
CA ALA A 11 -5.70 1.18 12.95
C ALA A 11 -6.22 1.22 14.39
N ARG A 12 -5.66 2.11 15.21
CA ARG A 12 -6.03 2.24 16.62
C ARG A 12 -7.49 2.68 16.81
N GLN A 13 -7.94 3.66 16.03
CA GLN A 13 -9.31 4.16 16.10
C GLN A 13 -10.30 3.11 15.57
N ILE A 14 -9.95 2.40 14.50
CA ILE A 14 -10.79 1.36 13.92
C ILE A 14 -10.87 0.16 14.86
N GLN A 15 -9.75 -0.30 15.41
CA GLN A 15 -9.73 -1.44 16.32
C GLN A 15 -10.43 -1.17 17.67
N SER A 16 -10.38 0.07 18.16
CA SER A 16 -11.10 0.48 19.36
C SER A 16 -12.59 0.73 19.13
N GLY A 17 -13.06 0.76 17.88
CA GLY A 17 -14.42 1.12 17.52
C GLY A 17 -14.73 2.61 17.59
N ALA A 18 -13.72 3.47 17.85
CA ALA A 18 -13.89 4.92 17.83
C ALA A 18 -14.13 5.46 16.41
N LEU A 19 -13.72 4.71 15.39
CA LEU A 19 -13.95 5.01 13.99
C LEU A 19 -14.38 3.69 13.30
N THR A 20 -15.57 3.67 12.71
CA THR A 20 -15.97 2.51 11.89
C THR A 20 -15.32 2.57 10.52
N GLN A 21 -15.27 1.45 9.79
CA GLN A 21 -14.76 1.48 8.41
C GLN A 21 -15.64 2.33 7.47
N LEU A 22 -16.92 2.47 7.76
CA LEU A 22 -17.82 3.34 6.99
C LEU A 22 -17.53 4.81 7.25
N ASP A 23 -17.35 5.20 8.53
CA ASP A 23 -16.95 6.56 8.91
C ASP A 23 -15.55 6.90 8.37
N TRP A 24 -14.64 5.91 8.34
CA TRP A 24 -13.33 6.10 7.74
C TRP A 24 -13.40 6.34 6.22
N LEU A 25 -14.29 5.69 5.50
CA LEU A 25 -14.52 5.98 4.09
C LEU A 25 -15.04 7.40 3.88
N ASP A 26 -15.99 7.83 4.71
CA ASP A 26 -16.51 9.19 4.67
C ASP A 26 -15.43 10.23 4.96
N LEU A 27 -14.63 10.00 6.00
CA LEU A 27 -13.44 10.79 6.34
C LEU A 27 -12.48 10.89 5.13
N CYS A 28 -12.17 9.76 4.49
CA CYS A 28 -11.26 9.72 3.34
C CYS A 28 -11.77 10.56 2.16
N ALA A 29 -13.07 10.54 1.90
CA ALA A 29 -13.67 11.25 0.78
C ALA A 29 -13.87 12.75 1.06
N ASN A 30 -14.43 13.08 2.22
CA ASN A 30 -14.97 14.41 2.49
C ASN A 30 -14.04 15.31 3.31
N GLU A 31 -13.14 14.74 4.12
CA GLU A 31 -12.20 15.53 4.92
C GLU A 31 -10.77 15.44 4.39
N LEU A 32 -10.34 14.25 3.96
CA LEU A 32 -8.98 14.04 3.46
C LEU A 32 -8.85 14.23 1.95
N GLU A 33 -9.96 14.24 1.23
CA GLU A 33 -10.05 14.44 -0.22
C GLU A 33 -9.08 13.54 -1.02
N VAL A 34 -8.92 12.28 -0.59
CA VAL A 34 -8.07 11.32 -1.29
C VAL A 34 -8.78 10.67 -2.47
N ASP A 35 -8.02 10.21 -3.47
CA ASP A 35 -8.56 9.54 -4.67
C ASP A 35 -8.96 8.08 -4.41
N GLY A 36 -8.45 7.47 -3.34
CA GLY A 36 -8.72 6.07 -3.06
C GLY A 36 -8.30 5.61 -1.69
N VAL A 37 -8.58 4.34 -1.42
CA VAL A 37 -8.34 3.71 -0.12
C VAL A 37 -7.64 2.36 -0.28
N VAL A 38 -6.92 1.97 0.77
CA VAL A 38 -6.33 0.64 0.92
C VAL A 38 -6.86 0.04 2.20
N PHE A 39 -7.60 -1.04 2.09
CA PHE A 39 -8.08 -1.80 3.23
C PHE A 39 -7.00 -2.75 3.73
N ASP A 40 -6.88 -2.88 5.04
CA ASP A 40 -5.99 -3.82 5.70
C ASP A 40 -6.81 -4.91 6.40
N ALA A 41 -6.47 -6.16 6.15
CA ALA A 41 -7.18 -7.34 6.64
C ALA A 41 -7.34 -7.35 8.18
N ALA A 42 -6.36 -6.84 8.92
CA ALA A 42 -6.39 -6.79 10.37
C ALA A 42 -7.46 -5.86 10.97
N HIS A 43 -8.05 -5.00 10.15
CA HIS A 43 -8.99 -3.98 10.61
C HIS A 43 -10.45 -4.31 10.35
N PHE A 44 -10.74 -5.50 9.86
CA PHE A 44 -12.12 -5.92 9.60
C PHE A 44 -12.76 -6.53 10.84
N PRO A 45 -13.89 -5.98 11.34
CA PRO A 45 -14.65 -6.59 12.43
C PRO A 45 -15.36 -7.88 11.97
N ARG A 46 -15.69 -7.96 10.68
CA ARG A 46 -16.27 -9.11 9.99
C ARG A 46 -15.97 -9.05 8.49
N ARG A 47 -15.98 -10.20 7.81
CA ARG A 47 -15.66 -10.31 6.37
C ARG A 47 -16.72 -11.08 5.60
N ASP A 48 -17.97 -11.07 6.07
CA ASP A 48 -19.07 -11.65 5.32
C ASP A 48 -19.36 -10.85 4.04
N ALA A 49 -19.95 -11.53 3.07
CA ALA A 49 -20.18 -10.98 1.73
C ALA A 49 -21.05 -9.73 1.76
N GLU A 50 -22.01 -9.63 2.68
CA GLU A 50 -22.90 -8.48 2.80
C GLU A 50 -22.12 -7.24 3.24
N TYR A 51 -21.27 -7.37 4.26
CA TYR A 51 -20.46 -6.26 4.77
C TYR A 51 -19.42 -5.78 3.75
N LEU A 52 -18.74 -6.70 3.07
CA LEU A 52 -17.79 -6.34 2.01
C LEU A 52 -18.48 -5.64 0.83
N ALA A 53 -19.67 -6.10 0.44
CA ALA A 53 -20.48 -5.46 -0.59
C ALA A 53 -20.95 -4.04 -0.17
N GLN A 54 -21.30 -3.86 1.11
CA GLN A 54 -21.64 -2.56 1.66
C GLN A 54 -20.45 -1.60 1.60
N LEU A 55 -19.26 -2.01 2.04
CA LEU A 55 -18.04 -1.19 1.97
C LEU A 55 -17.70 -0.78 0.55
N LYS A 56 -17.76 -1.74 -0.39
CA LYS A 56 -17.55 -1.47 -1.82
C LYS A 56 -18.54 -0.44 -2.35
N LYS A 57 -19.82 -0.61 -2.02
CA LYS A 57 -20.88 0.30 -2.45
C LYS A 57 -20.61 1.71 -1.92
N VAL A 58 -20.36 1.85 -0.62
CA VAL A 58 -20.10 3.16 0.01
C VAL A 58 -18.84 3.81 -0.58
N ALA A 59 -17.74 3.08 -0.75
CA ALA A 59 -16.55 3.61 -1.41
C ALA A 59 -16.87 4.13 -2.81
N THR A 60 -17.65 3.38 -3.59
CA THR A 60 -18.06 3.78 -4.95
C THR A 60 -18.96 5.03 -4.94
N ASP A 61 -19.93 5.08 -4.05
CA ASP A 61 -20.87 6.21 -3.92
C ASP A 61 -20.13 7.49 -3.51
N LEU A 62 -19.08 7.37 -2.71
CA LEU A 62 -18.18 8.47 -2.31
C LEU A 62 -17.12 8.84 -3.37
N GLY A 63 -17.08 8.14 -4.51
CA GLY A 63 -16.08 8.38 -5.56
C GLY A 63 -14.68 7.85 -5.26
N LEU A 64 -14.51 7.05 -4.20
CA LEU A 64 -13.25 6.46 -3.83
C LEU A 64 -12.95 5.19 -4.65
N THR A 65 -11.70 5.06 -5.10
CA THR A 65 -11.22 3.80 -5.68
C THR A 65 -10.65 2.91 -4.58
N VAL A 66 -11.10 1.65 -4.49
CA VAL A 66 -10.40 0.67 -3.66
C VAL A 66 -9.12 0.26 -4.39
N ALA A 67 -8.00 0.86 -4.00
CA ALA A 67 -6.72 0.72 -4.72
C ALA A 67 -6.05 -0.63 -4.46
N ALA A 68 -6.15 -1.14 -3.24
CA ALA A 68 -5.57 -2.42 -2.84
C ALA A 68 -6.20 -2.94 -1.54
N PHE A 69 -5.94 -4.20 -1.25
CA PHE A 69 -6.20 -4.89 0.00
C PHE A 69 -4.88 -5.44 0.57
N VAL A 70 -4.58 -5.21 1.85
CA VAL A 70 -3.37 -5.72 2.50
C VAL A 70 -3.69 -7.05 3.19
N SER A 71 -3.00 -8.12 2.79
CA SER A 71 -3.10 -9.44 3.42
C SER A 71 -2.04 -9.58 4.51
N HIS A 72 -2.44 -10.08 5.68
CA HIS A 72 -1.54 -10.31 6.82
C HIS A 72 -0.95 -11.71 6.86
N ASP A 73 -1.71 -12.72 6.41
CA ASP A 73 -1.25 -14.10 6.31
C ASP A 73 -1.38 -14.63 4.88
N PRO A 74 -0.67 -14.00 3.90
CA PRO A 74 -0.87 -14.29 2.49
C PRO A 74 -0.49 -15.71 2.10
N PHE A 75 0.33 -16.39 2.89
CA PHE A 75 0.87 -17.72 2.59
C PHE A 75 0.31 -18.81 3.52
N GLY A 76 -0.43 -18.44 4.54
CA GLY A 76 -1.09 -19.34 5.47
C GLY A 76 -2.56 -19.61 5.10
N THR A 77 -3.33 -19.99 6.11
CA THR A 77 -4.73 -20.42 5.96
C THR A 77 -5.68 -19.32 5.52
N GLU A 78 -5.40 -18.06 5.90
CA GLU A 78 -6.26 -16.91 5.59
C GLU A 78 -6.00 -16.33 4.19
N GLY A 79 -4.91 -16.71 3.53
CA GLY A 79 -4.48 -16.05 2.30
C GLY A 79 -5.45 -16.21 1.12
N GLU A 80 -6.25 -17.27 1.04
CA GLU A 80 -7.29 -17.43 0.01
C GLU A 80 -8.50 -16.54 0.35
N ALA A 81 -8.93 -16.54 1.61
CA ALA A 81 -10.01 -15.67 2.08
C ALA A 81 -9.66 -14.17 1.93
N ASP A 82 -8.40 -13.80 2.07
CA ASP A 82 -7.92 -12.43 1.82
C ASP A 82 -8.04 -12.05 0.34
N LEU A 83 -7.77 -12.98 -0.59
CA LEU A 83 -7.97 -12.73 -2.02
C LEU A 83 -9.45 -12.63 -2.39
N ASP A 84 -10.31 -13.45 -1.79
CA ASP A 84 -11.76 -13.38 -1.96
C ASP A 84 -12.31 -12.06 -1.43
N ALA A 85 -11.81 -11.58 -0.28
CA ALA A 85 -12.17 -10.27 0.28
C ALA A 85 -11.70 -9.12 -0.64
N ALA A 86 -10.50 -9.20 -1.19
CA ALA A 86 -10.00 -8.23 -2.17
C ALA A 86 -10.91 -8.16 -3.40
N LEU A 87 -11.31 -9.30 -3.95
CA LEU A 87 -12.24 -9.39 -5.08
C LEU A 87 -13.61 -8.80 -4.72
N ALA A 88 -14.16 -9.16 -3.56
CA ALA A 88 -15.47 -8.68 -3.11
C ALA A 88 -15.50 -7.17 -2.94
N LEU A 89 -14.42 -6.58 -2.42
CA LEU A 89 -14.24 -5.12 -2.30
C LEU A 89 -13.99 -4.44 -3.64
N GLY A 90 -13.65 -5.19 -4.69
CA GLY A 90 -13.25 -4.66 -5.99
C GLY A 90 -11.81 -4.14 -6.02
N ALA A 91 -10.97 -4.55 -5.07
CA ALA A 91 -9.55 -4.25 -5.07
C ALA A 91 -8.82 -5.04 -6.17
N PRO A 92 -8.16 -4.40 -7.13
CA PRO A 92 -7.42 -5.11 -8.19
C PRO A 92 -6.09 -5.69 -7.70
N LEU A 93 -5.65 -5.28 -6.52
CA LEU A 93 -4.35 -5.61 -5.95
C LEU A 93 -4.50 -6.17 -4.53
N ALA A 94 -3.77 -7.26 -4.24
CA ALA A 94 -3.52 -7.72 -2.88
C ALA A 94 -2.06 -7.45 -2.52
N ILE A 95 -1.83 -6.54 -1.58
CA ILE A 95 -0.49 -6.25 -1.06
C ILE A 95 -0.10 -7.37 -0.10
N VAL A 96 1.05 -7.99 -0.35
CA VAL A 96 1.59 -9.07 0.45
C VAL A 96 3.01 -8.74 0.89
N ARG A 97 3.43 -9.24 2.07
CA ARG A 97 4.81 -9.13 2.56
C ARG A 97 5.45 -10.51 2.58
N ALA A 98 6.75 -10.56 2.35
CA ALA A 98 7.51 -11.78 2.55
C ALA A 98 7.49 -12.19 4.04
N PRO A 99 7.69 -13.48 4.35
CA PRO A 99 7.91 -13.94 5.72
C PRO A 99 9.08 -13.21 6.39
N ALA A 100 9.17 -13.33 7.71
CA ALA A 100 10.30 -12.83 8.47
C ALA A 100 11.62 -13.38 7.93
N GLU A 101 12.68 -12.58 8.07
CA GLU A 101 14.05 -12.99 7.76
C GLU A 101 14.39 -14.28 8.50
N SER A 102 15.11 -15.19 7.83
CA SER A 102 15.45 -16.51 8.33
C SER A 102 16.87 -16.89 7.93
N GLU A 103 17.59 -17.53 8.83
CA GLU A 103 18.89 -18.15 8.57
C GLU A 103 18.77 -19.52 7.86
N ASP A 104 17.57 -20.06 7.75
CA ASP A 104 17.31 -21.31 7.04
C ASP A 104 17.58 -21.14 5.54
N PRO A 105 18.52 -21.90 4.97
CA PRO A 105 18.87 -21.83 3.54
C PRO A 105 17.69 -22.21 2.62
N GLU A 106 16.69 -22.96 3.13
CA GLU A 106 15.52 -23.37 2.35
C GLU A 106 14.38 -22.31 2.40
N ALA A 107 14.46 -21.35 3.31
CA ALA A 107 13.40 -20.35 3.52
C ALA A 107 13.03 -19.58 2.25
N TRP A 108 14.03 -19.20 1.44
CA TRP A 108 13.78 -18.50 0.17
C TRP A 108 13.01 -19.38 -0.83
N GLY A 109 13.40 -20.63 -0.98
CA GLY A 109 12.73 -21.60 -1.86
C GLY A 109 11.27 -21.82 -1.44
N ALA A 110 11.06 -22.10 -0.17
CA ALA A 110 9.72 -22.27 0.39
C ALA A 110 8.84 -21.02 0.18
N PHE A 111 9.39 -19.85 0.40
CA PHE A 111 8.70 -18.56 0.17
C PHE A 111 8.32 -18.39 -1.30
N THR A 112 9.25 -18.58 -2.23
CA THR A 112 8.98 -18.38 -3.66
C THR A 112 7.98 -19.39 -4.21
N ASP A 113 7.99 -20.63 -3.73
CA ASP A 113 6.97 -21.64 -4.07
C ASP A 113 5.59 -21.26 -3.54
N ALA A 114 5.51 -20.77 -2.30
CA ALA A 114 4.26 -20.26 -1.74
C ALA A 114 3.75 -19.03 -2.50
N LEU A 115 4.62 -18.11 -2.85
CA LEU A 115 4.31 -16.92 -3.62
C LEU A 115 3.81 -17.27 -5.03
N LYS A 116 4.41 -18.28 -5.66
CA LYS A 116 4.00 -18.80 -6.97
C LYS A 116 2.59 -19.40 -6.93
N ARG A 117 2.32 -20.23 -5.92
CA ARG A 117 0.97 -20.79 -5.70
C ARG A 117 -0.05 -19.66 -5.51
N ARG A 118 0.23 -18.70 -4.63
CA ARG A 118 -0.67 -17.58 -4.35
C ARG A 118 -0.88 -16.67 -5.56
N ALA A 119 0.14 -16.46 -6.39
CA ALA A 119 0.00 -15.75 -7.66
C ALA A 119 -0.91 -16.50 -8.65
N GLY A 120 -0.91 -17.83 -8.60
CA GLY A 120 -1.86 -18.67 -9.34
C GLY A 120 -3.31 -18.49 -8.87
N ASP A 121 -3.53 -18.39 -7.56
CA ASP A 121 -4.83 -18.10 -6.98
C ASP A 121 -5.33 -16.70 -7.39
N GLY A 122 -4.46 -15.71 -7.26
CA GLY A 122 -4.75 -14.34 -7.71
C GLY A 122 -5.13 -14.27 -9.20
N LYS A 123 -4.44 -15.06 -10.05
CA LYS A 123 -4.80 -15.20 -11.48
C LYS A 123 -6.23 -15.71 -11.66
N ARG A 124 -6.65 -16.72 -10.89
CA ARG A 124 -8.02 -17.28 -10.98
C ARG A 124 -9.08 -16.25 -10.60
N LEU A 125 -8.78 -15.39 -9.64
CA LEU A 125 -9.69 -14.38 -9.12
C LEU A 125 -9.59 -13.01 -9.81
N GLY A 126 -8.60 -12.82 -10.68
CA GLY A 126 -8.37 -11.51 -11.31
C GLY A 126 -7.72 -10.48 -10.36
N VAL A 127 -7.12 -10.93 -9.26
CA VAL A 127 -6.44 -10.08 -8.26
C VAL A 127 -4.93 -10.24 -8.41
N THR A 128 -4.22 -9.15 -8.68
CA THR A 128 -2.75 -9.16 -8.81
C THR A 128 -2.10 -9.08 -7.43
N LEU A 129 -1.13 -9.95 -7.15
CA LEU A 129 -0.30 -9.81 -5.95
C LEU A 129 0.68 -8.66 -6.13
N ALA A 130 0.80 -7.82 -5.12
CA ALA A 130 1.76 -6.73 -5.05
C ALA A 130 2.70 -6.96 -3.87
N LEU A 131 3.88 -7.55 -4.13
CA LEU A 131 4.88 -7.83 -3.09
C LEU A 131 5.52 -6.53 -2.62
N ARG A 132 5.42 -6.26 -1.31
CA ARG A 132 5.99 -5.07 -0.65
C ARG A 132 7.36 -5.39 -0.05
N ASN A 133 8.36 -4.53 -0.30
CA ASN A 133 9.61 -4.56 0.45
C ASN A 133 9.36 -4.09 1.88
N ALA A 134 9.92 -4.81 2.84
CA ALA A 134 9.78 -4.50 4.26
C ALA A 134 11.01 -4.97 5.04
N SER A 135 11.52 -4.11 5.92
CA SER A 135 12.63 -4.46 6.83
C SER A 135 12.27 -5.66 7.71
N GLY A 136 13.25 -6.50 8.01
CA GLY A 136 13.07 -7.71 8.83
C GLY A 136 12.32 -8.86 8.13
N THR A 137 12.19 -8.82 6.81
CA THR A 137 11.60 -9.88 6.00
C THR A 137 12.60 -10.43 5.00
N LEU A 138 12.25 -11.54 4.31
CA LEU A 138 13.06 -12.09 3.20
C LEU A 138 13.20 -11.13 2.00
N CYS A 139 12.40 -10.06 1.95
CA CYS A 139 12.45 -9.04 0.89
C CYS A 139 12.60 -7.63 1.47
N PRO A 140 13.71 -7.30 2.16
CA PRO A 140 13.91 -5.97 2.73
C PRO A 140 14.21 -4.92 1.65
N ALA A 141 14.84 -5.30 0.55
CA ALA A 141 15.33 -4.40 -0.47
C ALA A 141 14.66 -4.63 -1.83
N PRO A 142 14.65 -3.62 -2.72
CA PRO A 142 14.16 -3.74 -4.09
C PRO A 142 14.87 -4.82 -4.92
N ALA A 143 16.12 -5.15 -4.61
CA ALA A 143 16.84 -6.25 -5.25
C ALA A 143 16.14 -7.60 -5.00
N ASP A 144 15.63 -7.79 -3.79
CA ASP A 144 14.93 -9.01 -3.39
C ASP A 144 13.57 -9.13 -4.07
N LEU A 145 12.87 -8.00 -4.25
CA LEU A 145 11.65 -7.98 -5.05
C LEU A 145 11.89 -8.44 -6.50
N ARG A 146 12.99 -7.96 -7.10
CA ARG A 146 13.38 -8.39 -8.45
C ARG A 146 13.75 -9.87 -8.50
N ARG A 147 14.48 -10.36 -7.50
CA ARG A 147 14.83 -11.78 -7.36
C ARG A 147 13.55 -12.62 -7.25
N ALA A 148 12.63 -12.27 -6.36
CA ALA A 148 11.36 -12.97 -6.19
C ALA A 148 10.55 -12.98 -7.49
N ALA A 149 10.47 -11.85 -8.22
CA ALA A 149 9.76 -11.78 -9.48
C ALA A 149 10.38 -12.66 -10.57
N LYS A 150 11.71 -12.78 -10.59
CA LYS A 150 12.43 -13.67 -11.52
C LYS A 150 12.18 -15.14 -11.18
N ASP A 151 12.24 -15.50 -9.89
CA ASP A 151 12.12 -16.90 -9.46
C ASP A 151 10.66 -17.39 -9.57
N VAL A 152 9.68 -16.52 -9.35
CA VAL A 152 8.23 -16.84 -9.49
C VAL A 152 7.78 -16.83 -10.95
N ASP A 153 8.34 -15.96 -11.78
CA ASP A 153 8.04 -15.77 -13.22
C ASP A 153 6.53 -15.71 -13.52
N SER A 154 5.81 -14.81 -12.86
CA SER A 154 4.36 -14.66 -13.03
C SER A 154 3.98 -13.23 -13.40
N ALA A 155 3.10 -13.10 -14.41
CA ALA A 155 2.48 -11.83 -14.76
C ALA A 155 1.56 -11.28 -13.65
N TRP A 156 1.12 -12.15 -12.74
CA TRP A 156 0.24 -11.83 -11.62
C TRP A 156 0.99 -11.49 -10.32
N LEU A 157 2.31 -11.36 -10.41
CA LEU A 157 3.16 -10.80 -9.36
C LEU A 157 3.74 -9.46 -9.81
N ARG A 158 3.50 -8.43 -9.02
CA ARG A 158 3.96 -7.06 -9.19
C ARG A 158 4.52 -6.56 -7.87
N PHE A 159 4.86 -5.27 -7.79
CA PHE A 159 5.44 -4.67 -6.60
C PHE A 159 4.54 -3.60 -6.01
N ALA A 160 4.41 -3.63 -4.68
CA ALA A 160 4.01 -2.53 -3.84
C ALA A 160 5.30 -1.93 -3.25
N PHE A 161 5.81 -0.87 -3.86
CA PHE A 161 7.13 -0.36 -3.53
C PHE A 161 7.09 0.65 -2.38
N ASP A 162 7.72 0.30 -1.24
CA ASP A 162 7.92 1.26 -0.15
C ASP A 162 9.09 2.19 -0.48
N VAL A 163 8.76 3.43 -0.80
CA VAL A 163 9.70 4.45 -1.27
C VAL A 163 10.66 4.89 -0.16
N GLY A 164 10.19 4.87 1.09
CA GLY A 164 10.97 5.28 2.25
C GLY A 164 12.11 4.32 2.61
N ALA A 165 11.98 3.06 2.20
CA ALA A 165 12.94 1.99 2.47
C ALA A 165 14.00 1.81 1.36
N ALA A 166 14.02 2.67 0.32
CA ALA A 166 14.83 2.46 -0.88
C ALA A 166 16.03 3.40 -0.98
N SER A 167 17.15 2.88 -1.50
CA SER A 167 18.33 3.65 -1.90
C SER A 167 18.18 4.26 -3.31
N ASP A 168 19.08 5.19 -3.70
CA ASP A 168 18.96 5.94 -4.96
C ASP A 168 19.05 5.09 -6.23
N ASP A 169 19.77 3.95 -6.19
CA ASP A 169 19.93 3.04 -7.35
C ASP A 169 18.64 2.28 -7.73
N GLU A 170 17.58 2.44 -6.98
CA GLU A 170 16.42 1.54 -6.99
C GLU A 170 15.17 2.11 -7.69
N ALA A 171 15.27 3.33 -8.23
CA ALA A 171 14.19 3.95 -9.02
C ALA A 171 13.70 3.08 -10.21
N ARG A 172 14.52 2.13 -10.67
CA ARG A 172 14.15 1.19 -11.73
C ARG A 172 13.04 0.22 -11.34
N VAL A 173 12.85 -0.05 -10.04
CA VAL A 173 11.77 -0.90 -9.55
C VAL A 173 10.42 -0.19 -9.67
N LEU A 174 10.39 1.13 -9.53
CA LEU A 174 9.17 1.92 -9.65
C LEU A 174 8.46 1.74 -10.99
N THR A 175 9.20 1.49 -12.07
CA THR A 175 8.59 1.26 -13.40
C THR A 175 7.77 -0.03 -13.48
N LYS A 176 8.03 -0.99 -12.59
CA LYS A 176 7.29 -2.27 -12.48
C LYS A 176 6.34 -2.31 -11.29
N SER A 177 6.34 -1.26 -10.46
CA SER A 177 5.43 -1.17 -9.33
C SER A 177 4.04 -0.77 -9.81
N VAL A 178 3.03 -1.40 -9.24
CA VAL A 178 1.62 -1.09 -9.51
C VAL A 178 1.04 -0.14 -8.47
N ILE A 179 1.66 -0.09 -7.29
CA ILE A 179 1.33 0.81 -6.21
C ILE A 179 2.62 1.21 -5.47
N ALA A 180 2.70 2.44 -5.04
CA ALA A 180 3.80 2.92 -4.20
C ALA A 180 3.28 3.19 -2.79
N VAL A 181 4.09 2.87 -1.79
CA VAL A 181 3.81 3.19 -0.39
C VAL A 181 4.83 4.22 0.06
N GLN A 182 4.36 5.31 0.64
CA GLN A 182 5.18 6.29 1.33
C GLN A 182 4.89 6.19 2.82
N SER A 183 5.72 5.45 3.52
CA SER A 183 5.69 5.44 4.98
C SER A 183 6.13 6.81 5.48
N ILE A 184 5.26 7.51 6.19
CA ILE A 184 5.49 8.85 6.70
C ILE A 184 5.79 8.86 8.20
N GLY A 185 5.73 7.71 8.87
CA GLY A 185 5.95 7.58 10.31
C GLY A 185 4.94 8.40 11.10
N ASP A 186 5.43 9.22 12.05
CA ASP A 186 4.57 10.15 12.76
C ASP A 186 4.00 11.20 11.81
N VAL A 187 2.66 11.24 11.71
CA VAL A 187 1.92 12.07 10.76
C VAL A 187 2.14 13.57 11.03
N ARG A 188 2.17 13.97 12.31
CA ARG A 188 2.39 15.38 12.70
C ARG A 188 3.82 15.79 12.40
N ALA A 189 4.78 14.94 12.73
CA ALA A 189 6.19 15.20 12.43
C ALA A 189 6.43 15.31 10.93
N PHE A 190 5.75 14.49 10.12
CA PHE A 190 5.83 14.61 8.65
C PHE A 190 5.23 15.92 8.15
N ALA A 191 4.08 16.35 8.66
CA ALA A 191 3.41 17.57 8.26
C ALA A 191 4.24 18.85 8.54
N THR A 192 5.04 18.83 9.62
CA THR A 192 5.81 20.00 10.09
C THR A 192 7.32 19.94 9.80
N ARG A 193 7.83 18.83 9.28
CA ARG A 193 9.26 18.57 9.10
C ARG A 193 9.89 19.47 8.03
N ASP A 194 11.14 19.86 8.25
CA ASP A 194 11.95 20.61 7.28
C ASP A 194 12.18 19.81 5.98
N ASP A 195 12.10 20.51 4.84
CA ASP A 195 11.99 19.98 3.46
C ASP A 195 13.11 19.03 2.97
N ARG A 196 14.13 18.74 3.78
CA ARG A 196 15.35 18.08 3.32
C ARG A 196 15.26 16.58 3.03
N ILE A 197 14.25 15.88 3.57
CA ILE A 197 14.13 14.41 3.42
C ILE A 197 13.08 14.02 2.39
N ALA A 198 12.07 14.85 2.19
CA ALA A 198 10.98 14.58 1.26
C ALA A 198 11.34 14.67 -0.24
N PRO A 199 12.28 15.53 -0.71
CA PRO A 199 12.59 15.67 -2.13
C PRO A 199 13.01 14.39 -2.82
N VAL A 200 13.79 13.53 -2.18
CA VAL A 200 14.31 12.29 -2.78
C VAL A 200 13.18 11.28 -3.06
N ALA A 201 12.26 11.08 -2.11
CA ALA A 201 11.14 10.17 -2.29
C ALA A 201 10.18 10.67 -3.39
N ILE A 202 9.94 11.97 -3.44
CA ILE A 202 9.06 12.60 -4.43
C ILE A 202 9.66 12.58 -5.82
N GLU A 203 10.97 12.83 -5.95
CA GLU A 203 11.68 12.71 -7.21
C GLU A 203 11.57 11.28 -7.78
N ARG A 204 11.67 10.25 -6.94
CA ARG A 204 11.45 8.86 -7.33
C ARG A 204 10.02 8.61 -7.84
N LEU A 205 9.03 9.25 -7.24
CA LEU A 205 7.63 9.12 -7.61
C LEU A 205 7.22 9.97 -8.82
N ARG A 206 8.06 10.89 -9.28
CA ARG A 206 7.75 11.84 -10.35
C ARG A 206 7.15 11.21 -11.61
N ARG A 207 7.69 10.08 -12.04
CA ARG A 207 7.21 9.35 -13.24
C ARG A 207 6.16 8.28 -12.93
N PHE A 208 5.87 8.07 -11.67
CA PHE A 208 4.88 7.08 -11.25
C PHE A 208 3.46 7.55 -11.55
N ARG A 209 2.62 6.69 -12.12
CA ARG A 209 1.25 7.02 -12.55
C ARG A 209 0.15 6.34 -11.74
N GLY A 210 0.52 5.41 -10.85
CA GLY A 210 -0.41 4.67 -10.00
C GLY A 210 -0.84 5.43 -8.75
N PHE A 211 -1.37 4.70 -7.78
CA PHE A 211 -1.66 5.21 -6.45
C PHE A 211 -0.39 5.28 -5.61
N VAL A 212 -0.26 6.37 -4.87
CA VAL A 212 0.68 6.49 -3.75
C VAL A 212 -0.11 6.43 -2.47
N VAL A 213 0.16 5.41 -1.68
CA VAL A 213 -0.43 5.23 -0.36
C VAL A 213 0.40 6.01 0.65
N LEU A 214 -0.18 7.01 1.29
CA LEU A 214 0.44 7.63 2.45
C LEU A 214 0.07 6.80 3.68
N GLU A 215 1.08 6.22 4.33
CA GLU A 215 0.89 5.34 5.48
C GLU A 215 1.60 5.92 6.70
N GLY A 216 0.80 6.42 7.65
CA GLY A 216 1.28 6.93 8.93
C GLY A 216 1.35 5.84 10.00
N SER A 217 2.00 6.14 11.14
CA SER A 217 1.96 5.27 12.30
C SER A 217 0.59 5.35 12.98
N ALA A 218 0.09 4.20 13.43
CA ALA A 218 -1.23 4.05 14.07
C ALA A 218 -1.41 4.89 15.35
N ASP A 219 -0.31 5.31 16.00
CA ASP A 219 -0.35 5.98 17.30
C ASP A 219 -0.68 7.47 17.23
N ALA A 220 -0.61 8.09 16.05
CA ALA A 220 -0.65 9.55 15.91
C ALA A 220 -1.64 10.08 14.87
N ALA A 221 -2.49 9.24 14.29
CA ALA A 221 -3.38 9.67 13.22
C ALA A 221 -4.59 10.46 13.73
N GLU A 222 -4.41 11.76 13.87
CA GLU A 222 -5.55 12.68 13.92
C GLU A 222 -5.89 13.10 12.48
N PRO A 223 -7.17 13.13 12.09
CA PRO A 223 -7.59 13.47 10.73
C PRO A 223 -6.97 14.78 10.22
N ALA A 224 -6.98 15.85 11.03
CA ALA A 224 -6.40 17.13 10.66
C ALA A 224 -4.89 17.03 10.37
N ALA A 225 -4.11 16.32 11.20
CA ALA A 225 -2.69 16.14 10.98
C ALA A 225 -2.40 15.31 9.71
N TYR A 226 -3.26 14.34 9.40
CA TYR A 226 -3.14 13.55 8.18
C TYR A 226 -3.50 14.36 6.93
N HIS A 227 -4.52 15.21 7.00
CA HIS A 227 -4.85 16.18 5.95
C HIS A 227 -3.64 17.10 5.66
N ASP A 228 -3.01 17.64 6.69
CA ASP A 228 -1.80 18.47 6.54
C ASP A 228 -0.65 17.69 5.89
N ALA A 229 -0.48 16.42 6.25
CA ALA A 229 0.51 15.54 5.63
C ALA A 229 0.23 15.30 4.13
N ILE A 230 -1.03 15.10 3.75
CA ILE A 230 -1.46 14.99 2.34
C ILE A 230 -1.17 16.28 1.59
N ALA A 231 -1.59 17.42 2.14
CA ALA A 231 -1.37 18.74 1.53
C ALA A 231 0.12 19.01 1.31
N ARG A 232 0.95 18.70 2.30
CA ARG A 232 2.41 18.80 2.19
C ARG A 232 2.95 17.87 1.09
N PHE A 233 2.54 16.60 1.06
CA PHE A 233 3.00 15.68 0.02
C PHE A 233 2.63 16.18 -1.39
N ALA A 234 1.41 16.69 -1.57
CA ALA A 234 0.95 17.27 -2.83
C ALA A 234 1.77 18.51 -3.24
N ALA A 235 2.09 19.40 -2.28
CA ALA A 235 2.91 20.57 -2.52
C ALA A 235 4.35 20.22 -2.93
N LEU A 236 4.97 19.25 -2.25
CA LEU A 236 6.31 18.77 -2.57
C LEU A 236 6.36 18.14 -3.98
N ARG A 237 5.34 17.36 -4.33
CA ARG A 237 5.19 16.81 -5.69
C ARG A 237 5.08 17.89 -6.75
N SER A 238 4.28 18.92 -6.51
CA SER A 238 4.10 20.02 -7.47
C SER A 238 5.40 20.76 -7.72
N ARG A 239 6.20 20.99 -6.68
CA ARG A 239 7.54 21.58 -6.81
C ARG A 239 8.50 20.72 -7.63
N ALA A 240 8.54 19.41 -7.38
CA ALA A 240 9.37 18.46 -8.13
C ALA A 240 9.01 18.41 -9.62
N LEU A 241 7.71 18.55 -9.96
CA LEU A 241 7.26 18.61 -11.35
C LEU A 241 7.60 19.95 -12.02
N ALA A 242 7.54 21.07 -11.27
CA ALA A 242 7.85 22.39 -11.80
C ALA A 242 9.35 22.59 -12.11
N SER A 243 10.24 21.96 -11.32
CA SER A 243 11.69 22.03 -11.56
C SER A 243 12.12 21.38 -12.89
N ASP A 244 11.33 20.43 -13.43
CA ASP A 244 11.59 19.83 -14.75
C ASP A 244 11.30 20.76 -15.91
N VAL A 245 10.24 21.55 -15.79
CA VAL A 245 9.83 22.48 -16.87
C VAL A 245 10.84 23.62 -16.99
N ALA A 246 11.55 23.96 -15.91
CA ALA A 246 12.58 24.99 -15.91
C ALA A 246 13.97 24.51 -16.40
N ALA A 247 14.16 23.17 -16.52
CA ALA A 247 15.42 22.54 -16.93
C ALA A 247 15.44 22.12 -18.43
N VAL A 248 14.39 22.38 -19.18
CA VAL A 248 14.24 22.18 -20.62
C VAL A 248 14.26 23.52 -21.34
#